data_ce5c0578fa17d23daeeb2f6cb413ec2a
#
_entry.id   ce5c0578fa17d23daeeb2f6cb413ec2a
#
_cell.length_a   1.000
_cell.length_b   1.000
_cell.length_c   1.000
_cell.angle_alpha   90.00
_cell.angle_beta   90.00
_cell.angle_gamma   90.00
#
_symmetry.space_group_name_H-M   'P 1'
#
loop_
_entity.id
_entity.type
_entity.pdbx_description
1 polymer ?
#
loop_
_entity_poly.entity_id
_entity_poly.type
_entity_poly.pdbx_seq_one_letter_code
_entity_poly.pdbx_strand_id
1 'polypeptide(L)'
;MTLKEHMNIGRRLIKLLYSLSRRYFYFLICASVVKAVTPYIPIWFSARLIDALAEGAPLATLVTYAALTVGLSTVLGVLRHWLNAQKAVGSSEVMARHEWKYAEKAMHLSYSSIEDRDVMLLSERIKDETNTGYNIFYLVSAVEMLTGSATQIIASLALTASFFASHAIPLWAKLVFVAGVAVTVTLRIFTVGKSSKLQVDYYSGCTYYNTVLTKFIDYIDDYTGGM
;
A
#
# COMPACT_ATOMS: atom_id res chain seq x y z
N MET A 1 -17.95 -15.18 -1.36
CA MET A 1 -17.98 -13.76 -1.77
C MET A 1 -17.65 -13.67 -3.24
N THR A 2 -18.49 -13.04 -4.03
CA THR A 2 -18.28 -12.86 -5.46
C THR A 2 -17.37 -11.67 -5.76
N LEU A 3 -16.66 -11.67 -6.90
CA LEU A 3 -15.76 -10.59 -7.32
C LEU A 3 -16.46 -9.20 -7.31
N LYS A 4 -17.77 -9.19 -7.62
CA LYS A 4 -18.61 -7.98 -7.56
C LYS A 4 -18.78 -7.43 -6.15
N GLU A 5 -18.87 -8.29 -5.14
CA GLU A 5 -18.98 -7.88 -3.73
C GLU A 5 -17.68 -7.24 -3.26
N HIS A 6 -16.53 -7.82 -3.59
CA HIS A 6 -15.22 -7.22 -3.28
C HIS A 6 -15.02 -5.85 -3.93
N MET A 7 -15.44 -5.70 -5.20
CA MET A 7 -15.38 -4.41 -5.89
C MET A 7 -16.29 -3.36 -5.25
N ASN A 8 -17.50 -3.74 -4.83
CA ASN A 8 -18.42 -2.83 -4.15
C ASN A 8 -17.89 -2.38 -2.77
N ILE A 9 -17.31 -3.30 -2.02
CA ILE A 9 -16.65 -2.98 -0.75
C ILE A 9 -15.49 -2.01 -0.99
N GLY A 10 -14.60 -2.30 -1.93
CA GLY A 10 -13.49 -1.42 -2.31
C GLY A 10 -13.95 -0.01 -2.70
N ARG A 11 -15.01 0.10 -3.50
CA ARG A 11 -15.58 1.40 -3.90
C ARG A 11 -16.15 2.18 -2.71
N ARG A 12 -16.82 1.51 -1.77
CA ARG A 12 -17.33 2.13 -0.54
C ARG A 12 -16.19 2.63 0.35
N LEU A 13 -15.11 1.85 0.45
CA LEU A 13 -13.92 2.18 1.24
C LEU A 13 -13.19 3.40 0.66
N ILE A 14 -12.98 3.44 -0.65
CA ILE A 14 -12.38 4.60 -1.33
C ILE A 14 -13.26 5.86 -1.13
N LYS A 15 -14.58 5.72 -1.25
CA LYS A 15 -15.52 6.83 -1.03
C LYS A 15 -15.48 7.32 0.42
N LEU A 16 -15.35 6.42 1.39
CA LEU A 16 -15.21 6.75 2.80
C LEU A 16 -13.91 7.54 3.04
N LEU A 17 -12.77 7.04 2.58
CA LEU A 17 -11.48 7.71 2.69
C LEU A 17 -11.48 9.09 2.02
N TYR A 18 -12.05 9.20 0.83
CA TYR A 18 -12.21 10.47 0.14
C TYR A 18 -13.06 11.47 0.92
N SER A 19 -14.11 10.99 1.61
CA SER A 19 -14.96 11.85 2.46
C SER A 19 -14.28 12.28 3.75
N LEU A 20 -13.34 11.48 4.28
CA LEU A 20 -12.59 11.82 5.48
C LEU A 20 -11.48 12.85 5.22
N SER A 21 -10.70 12.68 4.15
CA SER A 21 -9.69 13.67 3.76
C SER A 21 -9.40 13.62 2.25
N ARG A 22 -9.91 14.63 1.52
CA ARG A 22 -9.60 14.82 0.10
C ARG A 22 -8.10 15.08 -0.12
N ARG A 23 -7.48 15.80 0.80
CA ARG A 23 -6.06 16.16 0.76
C ARG A 23 -5.18 14.91 0.78
N TYR A 24 -5.46 13.97 1.68
CA TYR A 24 -4.74 12.70 1.75
C TYR A 24 -4.78 11.94 0.41
N PHE A 25 -5.95 11.86 -0.22
CA PHE A 25 -6.14 11.11 -1.46
C PHE A 25 -5.33 11.68 -2.63
N TYR A 26 -5.28 13.00 -2.78
CA TYR A 26 -4.46 13.64 -3.81
C TYR A 26 -2.96 13.41 -3.58
N PHE A 27 -2.48 13.58 -2.35
CA PHE A 27 -1.08 13.32 -2.04
C PHE A 27 -0.70 11.84 -2.19
N LEU A 28 -1.62 10.92 -1.90
CA LEU A 28 -1.45 9.49 -2.11
C LEU A 28 -1.21 9.17 -3.60
N ILE A 29 -2.05 9.68 -4.48
CA ILE A 29 -1.91 9.47 -5.94
C ILE A 29 -0.62 10.10 -6.45
N CYS A 30 -0.35 11.36 -6.12
CA CYS A 30 0.87 12.05 -6.55
C CYS A 30 2.13 11.33 -6.07
N ALA A 31 2.18 10.92 -4.80
CA ALA A 31 3.31 10.16 -4.26
C ALA A 31 3.51 8.81 -4.96
N SER A 32 2.41 8.12 -5.30
CA SER A 32 2.45 6.84 -6.02
C SER A 32 2.98 7.00 -7.44
N VAL A 33 2.55 8.06 -8.15
CA VAL A 33 3.05 8.37 -9.50
C VAL A 33 4.54 8.70 -9.47
N VAL A 34 4.98 9.60 -8.58
CA VAL A 34 6.39 9.95 -8.45
C VAL A 34 7.23 8.73 -8.08
N LYS A 35 6.75 7.89 -7.15
CA LYS A 35 7.41 6.64 -6.78
C LYS A 35 7.57 5.70 -7.97
N ALA A 36 6.55 5.58 -8.82
CA ALA A 36 6.58 4.71 -9.99
C ALA A 36 7.53 5.22 -11.09
N VAL A 37 7.63 6.53 -11.29
CA VAL A 37 8.48 7.15 -12.34
C VAL A 37 9.95 7.22 -11.93
N THR A 38 10.24 7.42 -10.65
CA THR A 38 11.61 7.62 -10.12
C THR A 38 12.65 6.59 -10.62
N PRO A 39 12.40 5.26 -10.63
CA PRO A 39 13.41 4.29 -11.04
C PRO A 39 13.72 4.31 -12.53
N TYR A 40 12.86 4.87 -13.36
CA TYR A 40 13.05 4.87 -14.82
C TYR A 40 13.99 5.95 -15.31
N ILE A 41 14.18 7.01 -14.54
CA ILE A 41 15.07 8.12 -14.90
C ILE A 41 16.53 7.68 -14.98
N PRO A 42 17.12 7.05 -13.94
CA PRO A 42 18.48 6.56 -14.06
C PRO A 42 18.64 5.50 -15.17
N ILE A 43 17.62 4.66 -15.39
CA ILE A 43 17.66 3.66 -16.47
C ILE A 43 17.76 4.35 -17.83
N TRP A 44 16.93 5.36 -18.09
CA TRP A 44 16.92 6.07 -19.38
C TRP A 44 18.23 6.82 -19.62
N PHE A 45 18.74 7.54 -18.62
CA PHE A 45 20.01 8.26 -18.75
C PHE A 45 21.21 7.33 -18.84
N SER A 46 21.20 6.20 -18.15
CA SER A 46 22.25 5.18 -18.25
C SER A 46 22.33 4.61 -19.66
N ALA A 47 21.18 4.34 -20.30
CA ALA A 47 21.15 3.89 -21.68
C ALA A 47 21.78 4.95 -22.63
N ARG A 48 21.43 6.24 -22.45
CA ARG A 48 22.02 7.34 -23.23
C ARG A 48 23.52 7.51 -22.99
N LEU A 49 23.97 7.28 -21.77
CA LEU A 49 25.39 7.33 -21.42
C LEU A 49 26.17 6.20 -22.12
N ILE A 50 25.60 5.01 -22.16
CA ILE A 50 26.19 3.85 -22.87
C ILE A 50 26.26 4.10 -24.37
N ASP A 51 25.20 4.63 -24.98
CA ASP A 51 25.15 5.00 -26.39
C ASP A 51 26.24 6.04 -26.72
N ALA A 52 26.34 7.10 -25.93
CA ALA A 52 27.35 8.15 -26.10
C ALA A 52 28.80 7.62 -25.92
N LEU A 53 29.02 6.66 -25.03
CA LEU A 53 30.30 5.99 -24.86
C LEU A 53 30.63 5.14 -26.09
N ALA A 54 29.68 4.41 -26.65
CA ALA A 54 29.87 3.56 -27.83
C ALA A 54 30.16 4.41 -29.10
N GLU A 55 29.59 5.64 -29.19
CA GLU A 55 29.82 6.59 -30.26
C GLU A 55 31.14 7.39 -30.12
N GLY A 56 31.87 7.18 -29.00
CA GLY A 56 33.10 7.95 -28.74
C GLY A 56 32.88 9.44 -28.46
N ALA A 57 31.75 9.79 -27.85
CA ALA A 57 31.37 11.14 -27.55
C ALA A 57 32.39 11.86 -26.62
N PRO A 58 32.54 13.17 -26.71
CA PRO A 58 33.47 13.93 -25.87
C PRO A 58 33.10 13.83 -24.40
N LEU A 59 34.13 13.86 -23.54
CA LEU A 59 34.00 13.73 -22.08
C LEU A 59 32.95 14.68 -21.49
N ALA A 60 32.84 15.89 -22.06
CA ALA A 60 31.85 16.88 -21.61
C ALA A 60 30.40 16.39 -21.74
N THR A 61 30.07 15.63 -22.78
CA THR A 61 28.72 15.06 -22.99
C THR A 61 28.44 13.97 -21.94
N LEU A 62 29.42 13.12 -21.67
CA LEU A 62 29.28 12.06 -20.64
C LEU A 62 29.08 12.65 -19.25
N VAL A 63 29.86 13.67 -18.88
CA VAL A 63 29.70 14.37 -17.61
C VAL A 63 28.34 15.05 -17.50
N THR A 64 27.84 15.62 -18.61
CA THR A 64 26.52 16.25 -18.64
C THR A 64 25.41 15.22 -18.37
N TYR A 65 25.43 14.06 -19.03
CA TYR A 65 24.44 13.00 -18.77
C TYR A 65 24.53 12.46 -17.34
N ALA A 66 25.72 12.26 -16.79
CA ALA A 66 25.92 11.85 -15.42
C ALA A 66 25.37 12.91 -14.43
N ALA A 67 25.68 14.19 -14.64
CA ALA A 67 25.19 15.28 -13.80
C ALA A 67 23.66 15.42 -13.86
N LEU A 68 23.05 15.28 -15.04
CA LEU A 68 21.60 15.30 -15.19
C LEU A 68 20.94 14.12 -14.48
N THR A 69 21.54 12.92 -14.56
CA THR A 69 21.04 11.74 -13.86
C THR A 69 21.00 11.96 -12.35
N VAL A 70 22.12 12.42 -11.77
CA VAL A 70 22.21 12.67 -10.32
C VAL A 70 21.30 13.84 -9.92
N GLY A 71 21.33 14.94 -10.65
CA GLY A 71 20.52 16.13 -10.37
C GLY A 71 19.02 15.81 -10.38
N LEU A 72 18.53 15.17 -11.45
CA LEU A 72 17.11 14.85 -11.59
C LEU A 72 16.66 13.80 -10.57
N SER A 73 17.50 12.79 -10.30
CA SER A 73 17.22 11.78 -9.26
C SER A 73 17.13 12.40 -7.88
N THR A 74 17.99 13.36 -7.57
CA THR A 74 17.98 14.10 -6.29
C THR A 74 16.72 14.96 -6.18
N VAL A 75 16.37 15.71 -7.20
CA VAL A 75 15.14 16.55 -7.21
C VAL A 75 13.90 15.68 -7.00
N LEU A 76 13.79 14.54 -7.69
CA LEU A 76 12.69 13.62 -7.50
C LEU A 76 12.70 12.94 -6.13
N GLY A 77 13.89 12.66 -5.59
CA GLY A 77 14.05 12.16 -4.23
C GLY A 77 13.48 13.13 -3.20
N VAL A 78 13.84 14.40 -3.29
CA VAL A 78 13.32 15.47 -2.42
C VAL A 78 11.81 15.63 -2.58
N LEU A 79 11.31 15.67 -3.82
CA LEU A 79 9.88 15.75 -4.11
C LEU A 79 9.11 14.56 -3.49
N ARG A 80 9.65 13.36 -3.64
CA ARG A 80 9.07 12.15 -3.06
C ARG A 80 9.02 12.22 -1.53
N HIS A 81 10.09 12.68 -0.88
CA HIS A 81 10.12 12.86 0.56
C HIS A 81 9.08 13.88 1.02
N TRP A 82 8.98 15.00 0.34
CA TRP A 82 7.97 16.02 0.65
C TRP A 82 6.54 15.48 0.49
N LEU A 83 6.24 14.78 -0.62
CA LEU A 83 4.93 14.16 -0.85
C LEU A 83 4.60 13.11 0.22
N ASN A 84 5.58 12.29 0.62
CA ASN A 84 5.39 11.31 1.67
C ASN A 84 5.12 11.97 3.03
N ALA A 85 5.78 13.08 3.36
CA ALA A 85 5.50 13.85 4.58
C ALA A 85 4.07 14.40 4.57
N GLN A 86 3.61 14.99 3.46
CA GLN A 86 2.24 15.49 3.33
C GLN A 86 1.20 14.35 3.42
N LYS A 87 1.51 13.20 2.83
CA LYS A 87 0.68 11.99 2.94
C LYS A 87 0.59 11.49 4.39
N ALA A 88 1.70 11.48 5.13
CA ALA A 88 1.71 11.06 6.54
C ALA A 88 0.83 11.96 7.41
N VAL A 89 0.91 13.30 7.21
CA VAL A 89 0.03 14.26 7.88
C VAL A 89 -1.45 13.99 7.53
N GLY A 90 -1.74 13.76 6.25
CA GLY A 90 -3.09 13.43 5.80
C GLY A 90 -3.62 12.11 6.38
N SER A 91 -2.77 11.10 6.54
CA SER A 91 -3.12 9.82 7.18
C SER A 91 -3.49 10.02 8.66
N SER A 92 -2.71 10.81 9.39
CA SER A 92 -3.02 11.16 10.79
C SER A 92 -4.33 11.95 10.90
N GLU A 93 -4.62 12.84 9.95
CA GLU A 93 -5.89 13.56 9.88
C GLU A 93 -7.08 12.62 9.65
N VAL A 94 -6.94 11.62 8.78
CA VAL A 94 -7.97 10.59 8.55
C VAL A 94 -8.27 9.82 9.84
N MET A 95 -7.23 9.43 10.59
CA MET A 95 -7.40 8.72 11.86
C MET A 95 -8.11 9.60 12.90
N ALA A 96 -7.64 10.82 13.11
CA ALA A 96 -8.26 11.75 14.06
C ALA A 96 -9.73 12.02 13.74
N ARG A 97 -10.07 12.20 12.46
CA ARG A 97 -11.47 12.41 12.04
C ARG A 97 -12.33 11.15 12.20
N HIS A 98 -11.74 9.97 12.03
CA HIS A 98 -12.44 8.71 12.27
C HIS A 98 -12.77 8.55 13.77
N GLU A 99 -11.78 8.77 14.64
CA GLU A 99 -11.97 8.71 16.10
C GLU A 99 -12.99 9.76 16.58
N TRP A 100 -12.92 10.97 16.04
CA TRP A 100 -13.91 12.01 16.33
C TRP A 100 -15.33 11.58 15.95
N LYS A 101 -15.53 11.07 14.74
CA LYS A 101 -16.86 10.58 14.31
C LYS A 101 -17.36 9.42 15.17
N TYR A 102 -16.47 8.54 15.60
CA TYR A 102 -16.82 7.45 16.50
C TYR A 102 -17.26 7.99 17.86
N ALA A 103 -16.51 8.91 18.46
CA ALA A 103 -16.84 9.54 19.72
C ALA A 103 -18.14 10.35 19.64
N GLU A 104 -18.32 11.15 18.58
CA GLU A 104 -19.56 11.90 18.32
C GLU A 104 -20.78 10.98 18.26
N LYS A 105 -20.66 9.85 17.54
CA LYS A 105 -21.75 8.89 17.43
C LYS A 105 -22.04 8.19 18.76
N ALA A 106 -21.02 7.88 19.53
CA ALA A 106 -21.16 7.29 20.87
C ALA A 106 -21.87 8.26 21.85
N MET A 107 -21.55 9.56 21.80
CA MET A 107 -22.20 10.57 22.63
C MET A 107 -23.67 10.83 22.26
N HIS A 108 -24.07 10.56 21.02
CA HIS A 108 -25.46 10.69 20.57
C HIS A 108 -26.33 9.45 20.80
N LEU A 109 -25.75 8.35 21.31
CA LEU A 109 -26.52 7.17 21.69
C LEU A 109 -27.34 7.44 22.96
N SER A 110 -28.59 6.97 22.99
CA SER A 110 -29.41 7.01 24.20
C SER A 110 -28.83 6.02 25.24
N TYR A 111 -29.06 6.30 26.53
CA TYR A 111 -28.56 5.45 27.62
C TYR A 111 -29.03 3.99 27.46
N SER A 112 -30.31 3.80 27.07
CA SER A 112 -30.85 2.47 26.78
C SER A 112 -30.16 1.75 25.61
N SER A 113 -29.64 2.49 24.63
CA SER A 113 -28.89 1.90 23.50
C SER A 113 -27.46 1.55 23.88
N ILE A 114 -26.87 2.21 24.88
CA ILE A 114 -25.52 1.89 25.38
C ILE A 114 -25.54 0.58 26.18
N GLU A 115 -26.63 0.34 26.91
CA GLU A 115 -26.84 -0.89 27.67
C GLU A 115 -27.31 -2.09 26.81
N ASP A 116 -27.63 -1.85 25.53
CA ASP A 116 -28.01 -2.91 24.61
C ASP A 116 -26.79 -3.84 24.35
N ARG A 117 -27.01 -5.12 24.60
CA ARG A 117 -25.99 -6.17 24.45
C ARG A 117 -25.38 -6.18 23.04
N ASP A 118 -26.17 -5.93 22.00
CA ASP A 118 -25.68 -5.92 20.62
C ASP A 118 -24.77 -4.73 20.35
N VAL A 119 -25.07 -3.58 20.96
CA VAL A 119 -24.24 -2.37 20.87
C VAL A 119 -22.93 -2.54 21.65
N MET A 120 -22.98 -3.15 22.83
CA MET A 120 -21.78 -3.49 23.62
C MET A 120 -20.87 -4.45 22.85
N LEU A 121 -21.41 -5.54 22.31
CA LEU A 121 -20.65 -6.50 21.50
C LEU A 121 -20.04 -5.86 20.23
N LEU A 122 -20.75 -4.90 19.61
CA LEU A 122 -20.21 -4.16 18.47
C LEU A 122 -19.06 -3.26 18.89
N SER A 123 -19.17 -2.57 20.04
CA SER A 123 -18.10 -1.73 20.59
C SER A 123 -16.86 -2.55 20.95
N GLU A 124 -17.03 -3.72 21.57
CA GLU A 124 -15.93 -4.66 21.86
C GLU A 124 -15.27 -5.14 20.57
N ARG A 125 -16.04 -5.54 19.56
CA ARG A 125 -15.49 -5.92 18.26
C ARG A 125 -14.65 -4.81 17.62
N ILE A 126 -15.11 -3.56 17.66
CA ILE A 126 -14.36 -2.43 17.12
C ILE A 126 -13.04 -2.25 17.89
N LYS A 127 -13.03 -2.43 19.21
CA LYS A 127 -11.81 -2.35 20.04
C LYS A 127 -10.86 -3.52 19.74
N ASP A 128 -11.38 -4.72 19.62
CA ASP A 128 -10.58 -5.93 19.29
C ASP A 128 -9.99 -5.84 17.88
N GLU A 129 -10.76 -5.40 16.89
CA GLU A 129 -10.26 -5.15 15.54
C GLU A 129 -9.16 -4.07 15.54
N THR A 130 -9.26 -3.08 16.43
CA THR A 130 -8.21 -2.06 16.61
C THR A 130 -6.94 -2.68 17.19
N ASN A 131 -7.06 -3.58 18.15
CA ASN A 131 -5.93 -4.27 18.78
C ASN A 131 -5.29 -5.34 17.87
N THR A 132 -6.08 -6.01 17.02
CA THR A 132 -5.61 -7.02 16.06
C THR A 132 -5.03 -6.42 14.78
N GLY A 133 -5.01 -5.09 14.63
CA GLY A 133 -4.45 -4.40 13.47
C GLY A 133 -5.39 -4.27 12.26
N TYR A 134 -6.59 -4.83 12.31
CA TYR A 134 -7.64 -4.68 11.26
C TYR A 134 -8.46 -3.39 11.44
N ASN A 135 -7.79 -2.29 11.76
CA ASN A 135 -8.42 -1.00 11.97
C ASN A 135 -8.39 -0.14 10.69
N ILE A 136 -8.86 1.11 10.80
CA ILE A 136 -8.83 2.09 9.71
C ILE A 136 -7.41 2.32 9.17
N PHE A 137 -6.37 2.12 9.99
CA PHE A 137 -4.98 2.23 9.59
C PHE A 137 -4.59 1.16 8.56
N TYR A 138 -5.02 -0.08 8.78
CA TYR A 138 -4.84 -1.16 7.81
C TYR A 138 -5.54 -0.85 6.48
N LEU A 139 -6.72 -0.27 6.55
CA LEU A 139 -7.50 0.12 5.39
C LEU A 139 -6.81 1.24 4.59
N VAL A 140 -6.30 2.26 5.27
CA VAL A 140 -5.48 3.33 4.68
C VAL A 140 -4.24 2.73 3.99
N SER A 141 -3.54 1.85 4.68
CA SER A 141 -2.36 1.13 4.17
C SER A 141 -2.68 0.25 2.95
N ALA A 142 -3.82 -0.46 2.97
CA ALA A 142 -4.27 -1.30 1.86
C ALA A 142 -4.58 -0.46 0.61
N VAL A 143 -5.26 0.68 0.75
CA VAL A 143 -5.53 1.60 -0.37
C VAL A 143 -4.23 2.20 -0.91
N GLU A 144 -3.28 2.54 -0.04
CA GLU A 144 -1.95 2.99 -0.46
C GLU A 144 -1.21 1.92 -1.28
N MET A 145 -1.22 0.69 -0.79
CA MET A 145 -0.58 -0.43 -1.48
C MET A 145 -1.23 -0.72 -2.84
N LEU A 146 -2.57 -0.70 -2.92
CA LEU A 146 -3.31 -0.89 -4.16
C LEU A 146 -3.02 0.21 -5.17
N THR A 147 -3.05 1.48 -4.74
CA THR A 147 -2.78 2.63 -5.61
C THR A 147 -1.34 2.59 -6.13
N GLY A 148 -0.37 2.29 -5.26
CA GLY A 148 1.04 2.13 -5.63
C GLY A 148 1.26 1.00 -6.63
N SER A 149 0.64 -0.17 -6.40
CA SER A 149 0.74 -1.33 -7.29
C SER A 149 0.10 -1.06 -8.64
N ALA A 150 -1.10 -0.45 -8.67
CA ALA A 150 -1.78 -0.09 -9.92
C ALA A 150 -0.93 0.87 -10.77
N THR A 151 -0.38 1.92 -10.15
CA THR A 151 0.49 2.88 -10.84
C THR A 151 1.75 2.21 -11.38
N GLN A 152 2.34 1.30 -10.61
CA GLN A 152 3.55 0.56 -11.03
C GLN A 152 3.24 -0.40 -12.17
N ILE A 153 2.09 -1.06 -12.19
CA ILE A 153 1.65 -1.92 -13.29
C ILE A 153 1.48 -1.08 -14.56
N ILE A 154 0.82 0.07 -14.50
CA ILE A 154 0.63 0.96 -15.66
C ILE A 154 1.97 1.42 -16.21
N ALA A 155 2.90 1.87 -15.36
CA ALA A 155 4.23 2.30 -15.76
C ALA A 155 5.04 1.15 -16.40
N SER A 156 4.97 -0.06 -15.82
CA SER A 156 5.65 -1.24 -16.37
C SER A 156 5.07 -1.66 -17.72
N LEU A 157 3.76 -1.61 -17.89
CA LEU A 157 3.11 -1.91 -19.17
C LEU A 157 3.51 -0.91 -20.27
N ALA A 158 3.57 0.38 -19.95
CA ALA A 158 3.99 1.41 -20.88
C ALA A 158 5.44 1.19 -21.38
N LEU A 159 6.36 0.83 -20.47
CA LEU A 159 7.74 0.51 -20.82
C LEU A 159 7.85 -0.79 -21.62
N THR A 160 7.14 -1.81 -21.22
CA THR A 160 7.12 -3.09 -21.94
C THR A 160 6.60 -2.91 -23.36
N ALA A 161 5.53 -2.13 -23.53
CA ALA A 161 5.00 -1.79 -24.85
C ALA A 161 6.05 -1.05 -25.72
N SER A 162 6.77 -0.08 -25.14
CA SER A 162 7.85 0.63 -25.81
C SER A 162 9.00 -0.31 -26.24
N PHE A 163 9.38 -1.27 -25.37
CA PHE A 163 10.40 -2.28 -25.67
C PHE A 163 9.98 -3.18 -26.84
N PHE A 164 8.73 -3.65 -26.88
CA PHE A 164 8.24 -4.50 -27.95
C PHE A 164 8.02 -3.75 -29.27
N ALA A 165 7.68 -2.47 -29.24
CA ALA A 165 7.53 -1.61 -30.41
C ALA A 165 8.87 -1.27 -31.08
N SER A 166 9.99 -1.39 -30.37
CA SER A 166 11.31 -1.12 -30.95
C SER A 166 11.72 -2.17 -31.97
N HIS A 167 12.00 -1.73 -33.20
CA HIS A 167 12.52 -2.60 -34.27
C HIS A 167 14.02 -2.89 -34.13
N ALA A 168 14.75 -2.14 -33.31
CA ALA A 168 16.19 -2.30 -33.12
C ALA A 168 16.55 -3.57 -32.30
N ILE A 169 15.58 -4.17 -31.61
CA ILE A 169 15.81 -5.30 -30.69
C ILE A 169 15.52 -6.61 -31.42
N PRO A 170 16.47 -7.55 -31.49
CA PRO A 170 16.30 -8.85 -32.15
C PRO A 170 15.23 -9.68 -31.44
N LEU A 171 14.56 -10.53 -32.24
CA LEU A 171 13.42 -11.35 -31.76
C LEU A 171 13.80 -12.30 -30.61
N TRP A 172 14.99 -12.86 -30.63
CA TRP A 172 15.49 -13.76 -29.60
C TRP A 172 15.59 -13.03 -28.23
N ALA A 173 16.02 -11.77 -28.21
CA ALA A 173 16.11 -10.98 -26.96
C ALA A 173 14.72 -10.70 -26.38
N LYS A 174 13.71 -10.46 -27.24
CA LYS A 174 12.31 -10.33 -26.80
C LYS A 174 11.76 -11.62 -26.19
N LEU A 175 12.10 -12.78 -26.76
CA LEU A 175 11.72 -14.09 -26.24
C LEU A 175 12.36 -14.38 -24.89
N VAL A 176 13.67 -14.12 -24.74
CA VAL A 176 14.39 -14.27 -23.47
C VAL A 176 13.78 -13.37 -22.38
N PHE A 177 13.41 -12.14 -22.72
CA PHE A 177 12.73 -11.23 -21.80
C PHE A 177 11.38 -11.79 -21.33
N VAL A 178 10.54 -12.28 -22.26
CA VAL A 178 9.23 -12.88 -21.91
C VAL A 178 9.41 -14.11 -21.02
N ALA A 179 10.37 -14.97 -21.35
CA ALA A 179 10.68 -16.16 -20.54
C ALA A 179 11.12 -15.77 -19.11
N GLY A 180 12.00 -14.76 -18.97
CA GLY A 180 12.45 -14.25 -17.68
C GLY A 180 11.30 -13.68 -16.84
N VAL A 181 10.41 -12.92 -17.47
CA VAL A 181 9.19 -12.39 -16.80
C VAL A 181 8.29 -13.54 -16.35
N ALA A 182 8.03 -14.53 -17.21
CA ALA A 182 7.20 -15.69 -16.88
C ALA A 182 7.75 -16.47 -15.68
N VAL A 183 9.06 -16.74 -15.64
CA VAL A 183 9.73 -17.39 -14.51
C VAL A 183 9.57 -16.57 -13.23
N THR A 184 9.82 -15.26 -13.30
CA THR A 184 9.72 -14.36 -12.13
C THR A 184 8.29 -14.32 -11.59
N VAL A 185 7.28 -14.21 -12.46
CA VAL A 185 5.87 -14.22 -12.08
C VAL A 185 5.47 -15.54 -11.42
N THR A 186 5.89 -16.67 -12.00
CA THR A 186 5.60 -18.00 -11.44
C THR A 186 6.21 -18.17 -10.05
N LEU A 187 7.48 -17.79 -9.87
CA LEU A 187 8.15 -17.82 -8.57
C LEU A 187 7.45 -16.92 -7.54
N ARG A 188 7.03 -15.73 -7.96
CA ARG A 188 6.28 -14.78 -7.10
C ARG A 188 4.94 -15.36 -6.66
N ILE A 189 4.15 -15.93 -7.58
CA ILE A 189 2.86 -16.55 -7.26
C ILE A 189 3.04 -17.67 -6.24
N PHE A 190 4.04 -18.54 -6.48
CA PHE A 190 4.34 -19.64 -5.57
C PHE A 190 4.75 -19.15 -4.16
N THR A 191 5.66 -18.17 -4.09
CA THR A 191 6.17 -17.63 -2.82
C THR A 191 5.06 -16.87 -2.05
N VAL A 192 4.30 -16.02 -2.73
CA VAL A 192 3.21 -15.26 -2.10
C VAL A 192 2.09 -16.19 -1.65
N GLY A 193 1.74 -17.20 -2.44
CA GLY A 193 0.71 -18.17 -2.05
C GLY A 193 1.09 -18.95 -0.80
N LYS A 194 2.36 -19.37 -0.67
CA LYS A 194 2.86 -20.05 0.53
C LYS A 194 2.94 -19.12 1.75
N SER A 195 3.43 -17.90 1.56
CA SER A 195 3.54 -16.89 2.62
C SER A 195 2.16 -16.47 3.15
N SER A 196 1.18 -16.29 2.26
CA SER A 196 -0.18 -15.91 2.64
C SER A 196 -0.86 -17.01 3.46
N LYS A 197 -0.69 -18.29 3.11
CA LYS A 197 -1.22 -19.40 3.91
C LYS A 197 -0.59 -19.42 5.31
N LEU A 198 0.73 -19.31 5.41
CA LEU A 198 1.44 -19.26 6.69
C LEU A 198 0.98 -18.08 7.57
N GLN A 199 0.74 -16.92 6.97
CA GLN A 199 0.20 -15.76 7.69
C GLN A 199 -1.21 -16.02 8.22
N VAL A 200 -2.11 -16.54 7.39
CA VAL A 200 -3.48 -16.87 7.82
C VAL A 200 -3.47 -17.90 8.96
N ASP A 201 -2.67 -18.95 8.84
CA ASP A 201 -2.56 -19.98 9.88
C ASP A 201 -1.98 -19.39 11.18
N TYR A 202 -0.98 -18.52 11.09
CA TYR A 202 -0.40 -17.82 12.25
C TYR A 202 -1.41 -16.91 12.93
N TYR A 203 -2.10 -16.04 12.18
CA TYR A 203 -3.08 -15.11 12.74
C TYR A 203 -4.29 -15.82 13.31
N SER A 204 -4.77 -16.89 12.69
CA SER A 204 -5.86 -17.69 13.24
C SER A 204 -5.47 -18.35 14.55
N GLY A 205 -4.25 -18.84 14.66
CA GLY A 205 -3.70 -19.36 15.91
C GLY A 205 -3.60 -18.28 16.99
N CYS A 206 -3.03 -17.11 16.68
CA CYS A 206 -2.90 -16.00 17.63
C CYS A 206 -4.26 -15.48 18.12
N THR A 207 -5.25 -15.37 17.25
CA THR A 207 -6.62 -14.95 17.63
C THR A 207 -7.25 -15.93 18.60
N TYR A 208 -7.07 -17.24 18.39
CA TYR A 208 -7.55 -18.26 19.31
C TYR A 208 -6.90 -18.14 20.69
N TYR A 209 -5.57 -18.03 20.75
CA TYR A 209 -4.84 -17.87 22.02
C TYR A 209 -5.23 -16.59 22.76
N ASN A 210 -5.36 -15.47 22.07
CA ASN A 210 -5.79 -14.20 22.67
C ASN A 210 -7.21 -14.32 23.26
N THR A 211 -8.15 -14.93 22.54
CA THR A 211 -9.51 -15.14 23.03
C THR A 211 -9.55 -16.02 24.26
N VAL A 212 -8.74 -17.09 24.29
CA VAL A 212 -8.63 -17.98 25.46
C VAL A 212 -8.01 -17.26 26.65
N LEU A 213 -6.95 -16.46 26.41
CA LEU A 213 -6.26 -15.72 27.45
C LEU A 213 -7.16 -14.63 28.07
N THR A 214 -7.90 -13.90 27.24
CA THR A 214 -8.86 -12.88 27.70
C THR A 214 -9.96 -13.51 28.57
N LYS A 215 -10.56 -14.60 28.10
CA LYS A 215 -11.57 -15.34 28.90
C LYS A 215 -11.00 -15.88 30.22
N PHE A 216 -9.73 -16.27 30.23
CA PHE A 216 -9.08 -16.75 31.45
C PHE A 216 -8.80 -15.60 32.42
N ILE A 217 -8.42 -14.43 31.94
CA ILE A 217 -8.23 -13.24 32.76
C ILE A 217 -9.58 -12.77 33.33
N ASP A 218 -10.61 -12.67 32.50
CA ASP A 218 -11.98 -12.31 32.94
C ASP A 218 -12.50 -13.27 34.03
N TYR A 219 -12.22 -14.58 33.87
CA TYR A 219 -12.58 -15.59 34.88
C TYR A 219 -11.83 -15.40 36.21
N ILE A 220 -10.55 -15.01 36.16
CA ILE A 220 -9.76 -14.73 37.37
C ILE A 220 -10.26 -13.46 38.06
N ASP A 221 -10.56 -12.39 37.31
CA ASP A 221 -11.07 -11.13 37.85
C ASP A 221 -12.45 -11.30 38.52
N ASP A 222 -13.33 -12.08 37.92
CA ASP A 222 -14.61 -12.43 38.53
C ASP A 222 -14.44 -13.22 39.84
N TYR A 223 -13.40 -14.07 39.94
CA TYR A 223 -13.11 -14.85 41.16
C TYR A 223 -12.40 -14.03 42.24
N THR A 224 -11.59 -13.05 41.87
CA THR A 224 -10.83 -12.23 42.83
C THR A 224 -11.58 -10.98 43.26
N GLY A 225 -12.54 -10.47 42.46
CA GLY A 225 -13.39 -9.34 42.78
C GLY A 225 -14.50 -9.58 43.79
N GLY A 226 -14.66 -10.84 44.25
CA GLY A 226 -15.63 -11.26 45.25
C GLY A 226 -15.07 -11.48 46.65
N MET A 227 -13.80 -11.16 46.88
CA MET A 227 -13.18 -11.11 48.22
C MET A 227 -12.94 -9.65 48.61
#